data_0d01a5e5c763b2556f70e864fe2b47ae
#
_entry.id   0d01a5e5c763b2556f70e864fe2b47ae
#
_cell.length_a   1.000
_cell.length_b   1.000
_cell.length_c   1.000
_cell.angle_alpha   90.00
_cell.angle_beta   90.00
_cell.angle_gamma   90.00
#
_symmetry.space_group_name_H-M   'P 1'
#
loop_
_entity.id
_entity.type
_entity.pdbx_description
1 polymer ?
#
loop_
_entity_poly.entity_id
_entity_poly.type
_entity_poly.pdbx_seq_one_letter_code
_entity_poly.pdbx_strand_id
1 'polypeptide(L)' 'MQEISIGKTYKHYKGNIYKIIAFAKHSETTEDIIVYQSTKNGEIWVRPKSMWNEVIDEKGTLRFTLC' A
#
# COMPACT_ATOMS: atom_id res chain seq x y z
N MET A 1 8.07 -10.75 6.28
CA MET A 1 7.30 -9.88 5.37
C MET A 1 5.88 -9.73 5.92
N GLN A 2 5.39 -8.51 5.97
CA GLN A 2 4.04 -8.29 6.49
C GLN A 2 2.98 -8.75 5.50
N GLU A 3 1.80 -9.06 6.02
CA GLU A 3 0.65 -9.47 5.22
C GLU A 3 0.10 -8.28 4.44
N ILE A 4 -0.32 -8.54 3.21
CA ILE A 4 -0.99 -7.56 2.36
C ILE A 4 -2.40 -8.10 2.09
N SER A 5 -3.40 -7.51 2.74
CA SER A 5 -4.77 -8.03 2.71
C SER A 5 -5.80 -6.93 2.50
N ILE A 6 -6.84 -7.25 1.73
CA ILE A 6 -7.99 -6.36 1.55
C ILE A 6 -8.69 -6.17 2.90
N GLY A 7 -9.05 -4.93 3.20
CA GLY A 7 -9.74 -4.57 4.43
C GLY A 7 -8.83 -4.21 5.60
N LYS A 8 -7.54 -4.46 5.46
CA LYS A 8 -6.58 -4.08 6.50
C LYS A 8 -6.11 -2.64 6.30
N THR A 9 -5.72 -2.00 7.40
CA THR A 9 -5.21 -0.63 7.36
C THR A 9 -3.69 -0.64 7.56
N TYR A 10 -3.04 0.33 6.91
CA TYR A 10 -1.59 0.44 6.92
C TYR A 10 -1.20 1.90 7.14
N LYS A 11 -0.17 2.12 7.94
CA LYS A 11 0.33 3.46 8.20
C LYS A 11 1.51 3.75 7.28
N HIS A 12 1.39 4.84 6.52
CA HIS A 12 2.50 5.34 5.69
C HIS A 12 3.53 5.98 6.62
N TYR A 13 4.82 5.89 6.25
CA TYR A 13 5.89 6.42 7.10
C TYR A 13 5.74 7.92 7.41
N LYS A 14 5.00 8.65 6.58
CA LYS A 14 4.70 10.07 6.81
C LYS A 14 3.52 10.30 7.77
N GLY A 15 2.89 9.23 8.24
CA GLY A 15 1.83 9.32 9.25
C GLY A 15 0.41 9.09 8.76
N ASN A 16 0.17 9.15 7.46
CA ASN A 16 -1.18 8.92 6.92
C ASN A 16 -1.55 7.45 7.00
N ILE A 17 -2.84 7.16 7.22
CA ILE A 17 -3.36 5.80 7.29
C ILE A 17 -4.20 5.51 6.06
N TYR A 18 -3.96 4.35 5.46
CA TYR A 18 -4.65 3.90 4.26
C TYR A 18 -5.23 2.52 4.46
N LYS A 19 -6.33 2.25 3.76
CA LYS A 19 -6.98 0.94 3.78
C LYS A 19 -6.87 0.32 2.40
N ILE A 20 -6.44 -0.93 2.31
CA ILE A 20 -6.45 -1.66 1.04
C ILE A 20 -7.88 -2.05 0.72
N ILE A 21 -8.38 -1.62 -0.43
CA ILE A 21 -9.76 -1.87 -0.84
C ILE A 21 -9.88 -2.89 -1.96
N ALA A 22 -8.83 -3.10 -2.74
CA ALA A 22 -8.86 -4.07 -3.83
C ALA A 22 -7.47 -4.40 -4.33
N PHE A 23 -7.37 -5.50 -5.07
CA PHE A 23 -6.19 -5.80 -5.89
C PHE A 23 -6.63 -5.74 -7.35
N ALA A 24 -5.74 -5.28 -8.22
CA ALA A 24 -6.03 -5.10 -9.63
C ALA A 24 -4.83 -5.53 -10.47
N LYS A 25 -5.03 -5.55 -11.79
CA LYS A 25 -3.96 -5.81 -12.75
C LYS A 25 -3.75 -4.56 -13.59
N HIS A 26 -2.50 -4.23 -13.87
CA HIS A 26 -2.19 -3.17 -14.80
C HIS A 26 -2.60 -3.65 -16.21
N SER A 27 -3.38 -2.86 -16.92
CA SER A 27 -3.97 -3.29 -18.20
C SER A 27 -2.93 -3.58 -19.29
N GLU A 28 -1.77 -2.95 -19.23
CA GLU A 28 -0.74 -3.13 -20.24
C GLU A 28 0.32 -4.16 -19.85
N THR A 29 0.74 -4.16 -18.58
CA THR A 29 1.85 -5.02 -18.13
C THR A 29 1.38 -6.27 -17.40
N THR A 30 0.10 -6.33 -17.03
CA THR A 30 -0.48 -7.37 -16.18
C THR A 30 0.17 -7.47 -14.79
N GLU A 31 0.89 -6.45 -14.39
CA GLU A 31 1.50 -6.35 -13.06
C GLU A 31 0.42 -6.25 -11.99
N ASP A 32 0.67 -6.88 -10.84
CA ASP A 32 -0.25 -6.78 -9.70
C ASP A 32 -0.20 -5.39 -9.09
N ILE A 33 -1.38 -4.79 -8.91
CA ILE A 33 -1.54 -3.45 -8.38
C ILE A 33 -2.36 -3.52 -7.10
N ILE A 34 -1.95 -2.75 -6.09
CA ILE A 34 -2.71 -2.57 -4.85
C ILE A 34 -3.49 -1.27 -4.98
N VAL A 35 -4.82 -1.36 -4.78
CA VAL A 35 -5.71 -0.20 -4.74
C VAL A 35 -5.99 0.09 -3.28
N TYR A 36 -5.70 1.30 -2.85
CA TYR A 36 -5.85 1.68 -1.45
C TYR A 36 -6.47 3.07 -1.32
N GLN A 37 -7.09 3.33 -0.19
CA GLN A 37 -7.85 4.54 0.05
C GLN A 37 -7.38 5.25 1.31
N SER A 38 -7.18 6.56 1.22
CA SER A 38 -6.87 7.37 2.38
C SER A 38 -8.05 7.41 3.34
N THR A 39 -7.80 7.13 4.62
CA THR A 39 -8.85 7.24 5.64
C THR A 39 -9.13 8.68 6.02
N LYS A 40 -8.25 9.60 5.63
CA LYS A 40 -8.38 11.02 5.97
C LYS A 40 -9.32 11.76 5.02
N ASN A 41 -9.16 11.55 3.72
CA ASN A 41 -9.91 12.31 2.72
C ASN A 41 -10.63 11.45 1.68
N GLY A 42 -10.52 10.13 1.77
CA GLY A 42 -11.21 9.21 0.87
C GLY A 42 -10.61 9.08 -0.52
N GLU A 43 -9.48 9.72 -0.79
CA GLU A 43 -8.83 9.59 -2.09
C GLU A 43 -8.35 8.16 -2.31
N ILE A 44 -8.50 7.68 -3.55
CA ILE A 44 -8.10 6.33 -3.93
C ILE A 44 -6.82 6.40 -4.74
N TRP A 45 -5.86 5.56 -4.38
CA TRP A 45 -4.54 5.51 -4.99
C TRP A 45 -4.23 4.10 -5.44
N VAL A 46 -3.29 3.96 -6.35
CA VAL A 46 -2.79 2.66 -6.78
C VAL A 46 -1.27 2.64 -6.69
N ARG A 47 -0.72 1.45 -6.44
CA ARG A 47 0.73 1.26 -6.35
C ARG A 47 1.05 -0.18 -6.74
N PRO A 48 2.14 -0.42 -7.47
CA PRO A 48 2.56 -1.79 -7.76
C PRO A 48 2.76 -2.59 -6.47
N LYS A 49 2.25 -3.80 -6.45
CA LYS A 49 2.37 -4.69 -5.28
C LYS A 49 3.83 -4.91 -4.90
N SER A 50 4.71 -5.01 -5.89
CA SER A 50 6.14 -5.21 -5.65
C SER A 50 6.78 -4.06 -4.88
N MET A 51 6.15 -2.88 -4.88
CA MET A 51 6.66 -1.69 -4.20
C MET A 51 5.96 -1.41 -2.86
N TRP A 52 5.02 -2.25 -2.45
CA TRP A 52 4.26 -2.01 -1.22
C TRP A 52 5.13 -2.15 0.04
N ASN A 53 5.95 -3.20 0.08
CA ASN A 53 6.83 -3.47 1.21
C ASN A 53 8.22 -2.85 1.04
N GLU A 54 8.29 -1.75 0.32
CA GLU A 54 9.54 -1.06 0.03
C GLU A 54 10.16 -0.47 1.29
N VAL A 55 11.46 -0.71 1.46
CA VAL A 55 12.24 -0.12 2.55
C VAL A 55 12.74 1.25 2.07
N ILE A 56 12.54 2.29 2.88
CA ILE A 56 12.81 3.67 2.46
C ILE A 56 14.11 4.24 3.05
N ASP A 57 14.74 3.56 4.00
CA ASP A 57 15.99 4.04 4.59
C ASP A 57 16.88 2.88 5.04
N GLU A 58 18.07 3.21 5.56
CA GLU A 58 19.06 2.23 6.00
C GLU A 58 18.64 1.49 7.27
N LYS A 59 17.68 2.02 8.01
CA LYS A 59 17.22 1.42 9.26
C LYS A 59 16.20 0.31 9.04
N GLY A 60 15.76 0.11 7.79
CA GLY A 60 14.76 -0.88 7.46
C GLY A 60 13.33 -0.39 7.62
N THR A 61 13.11 0.92 7.67
CA THR A 61 11.78 1.49 7.77
C THR A 61 10.96 1.17 6.51
N LEU A 62 9.79 0.58 6.70
CA LEU A 62 8.89 0.28 5.59
C LEU A 62 8.08 1.52 5.22
N ARG A 63 7.79 1.66 3.92
CA ARG A 63 6.93 2.75 3.44
C ARG A 63 5.53 2.63 4.03
N PHE A 64 5.00 1.40 4.13
CA PHE A 64 3.71 1.11 4.76
C PHE A 64 3.91 0.04 5.82
N THR A 65 3.28 0.22 6.98
CA THR A 65 3.34 -0.73 8.09
C THR A 65 1.92 -1.11 8.50
N LEU A 66 1.66 -2.40 8.61
CA LEU A 66 0.36 -2.91 9.04
C LEU A 66 0.01 -2.36 10.43
N CYS A 67 -1.18 -1.80 10.54
CA CYS A 67 -1.68 -1.28 11.82
C CYS A 67 -2.09 -2.39 12.78
#